data_33d5b08c70f38e03e7ac6fe0bcb8ca8a
#
_entry.id   33d5b08c70f38e03e7ac6fe0bcb8ca8a
#
_cell.length_a   1.000
_cell.length_b   1.000
_cell.length_c   1.000
_cell.angle_alpha   90.00
_cell.angle_beta   90.00
_cell.angle_gamma   90.00
#
_symmetry.space_group_name_H-M   'P 1'
#
loop_
_entity.id
_entity.type
_entity.pdbx_description
1 polymer ?
#
loop_
_entity_poly.entity_id
_entity_poly.type
_entity_poly.pdbx_seq_one_letter_code
_entity_poly.pdbx_strand_id
1 'polypeptide(L)'
;REIFPGITIHRNFERITDYEQGNPHFFVKEKGVYKKDNFTDEIAAALEIKDGIVVITGCSHPGIMNIIYTIQKRSKKKICGIVGGTHLVEADESRLKKTIAALKEINIEFIAVSHCTGDENLEIIKNAFGKKFIFNCTGNVIKIL
;
A
#
# COMPACT_ATOMS: atom_id res chain seq x y z
N ARG A 1 -16.05 -2.08 4.51
CA ARG A 1 -17.20 -3.00 4.47
C ARG A 1 -16.70 -4.41 4.25
N GLU A 2 -17.08 -5.34 5.11
CA GLU A 2 -16.82 -6.76 4.89
C GLU A 2 -17.65 -7.24 3.68
N ILE A 3 -16.98 -7.92 2.75
CA ILE A 3 -17.59 -8.44 1.51
C ILE A 3 -17.65 -9.97 1.50
N PHE A 4 -16.81 -10.60 2.32
CA PHE A 4 -16.74 -12.04 2.55
C PHE A 4 -16.13 -12.26 3.94
N PRO A 5 -16.43 -13.38 4.66
CA PRO A 5 -15.81 -13.65 5.95
C PRO A 5 -14.29 -13.49 5.89
N GLY A 6 -13.75 -12.58 6.69
CA GLY A 6 -12.32 -12.25 6.73
C GLY A 6 -11.81 -11.33 5.62
N ILE A 7 -12.67 -10.84 4.70
CA ILE A 7 -12.25 -9.89 3.66
C ILE A 7 -13.04 -8.58 3.78
N THR A 8 -12.33 -7.51 4.13
CA THR A 8 -12.91 -6.17 4.28
C THR A 8 -12.33 -5.21 3.25
N ILE A 9 -13.20 -4.47 2.55
CA ILE A 9 -12.80 -3.38 1.65
C ILE A 9 -12.77 -2.07 2.43
N HIS A 10 -11.65 -1.38 2.31
CA HIS A 10 -11.39 -0.06 2.85
C HIS A 10 -11.32 0.99 1.75
N ARG A 11 -11.72 2.20 2.07
CA ARG A 11 -11.65 3.41 1.23
C ARG A 11 -11.54 4.65 2.12
N ASN A 12 -11.41 5.83 1.52
CA ASN A 12 -11.28 7.10 2.24
C ASN A 12 -10.11 7.03 3.24
N PHE A 13 -8.90 6.86 2.71
CA PHE A 13 -7.69 6.75 3.50
C PHE A 13 -7.30 8.11 4.09
N GLU A 14 -6.91 8.10 5.36
CA GLU A 14 -6.43 9.30 6.06
C GLU A 14 -5.03 9.68 5.55
N ARG A 15 -4.76 10.97 5.43
CA ARG A 15 -3.42 11.49 5.12
C ARG A 15 -2.63 11.63 6.42
N ILE A 16 -1.98 10.55 6.84
CA ILE A 16 -1.30 10.45 8.15
C ILE A 16 0.18 10.85 8.02
N THR A 17 0.82 10.46 6.90
CA THR A 17 2.23 10.76 6.67
C THR A 17 2.41 12.12 6.00
N ASP A 18 3.52 12.80 6.31
CA ASP A 18 3.89 14.09 5.71
C ASP A 18 4.60 13.95 4.35
N TYR A 19 5.07 12.74 4.01
CA TYR A 19 5.85 12.46 2.82
C TYR A 19 5.07 11.79 1.68
N GLU A 20 3.83 11.38 1.90
CA GLU A 20 2.95 10.80 0.87
C GLU A 20 1.89 11.81 0.42
N GLN A 21 2.34 12.90 -0.23
CA GLN A 21 1.48 14.03 -0.61
C GLN A 21 0.62 13.78 -1.86
N GLY A 22 0.82 12.66 -2.55
CA GLY A 22 0.20 12.37 -3.84
C GLY A 22 0.80 13.20 -4.99
N ASN A 23 0.53 12.78 -6.21
CA ASN A 23 1.04 13.45 -7.41
C ASN A 23 0.24 14.75 -7.66
N PRO A 24 0.89 15.92 -7.80
CA PRO A 24 0.21 17.20 -8.02
C PRO A 24 -0.38 17.33 -9.43
N HIS A 25 -0.04 16.42 -10.35
CA HIS A 25 -0.50 16.47 -11.74
C HIS A 25 -1.79 15.67 -12.01
N PHE A 26 -2.33 15.00 -11.01
CA PHE A 26 -3.62 14.33 -11.14
C PHE A 26 -4.78 15.24 -10.76
N PHE A 27 -5.76 15.32 -11.65
CA PHE A 27 -6.95 16.17 -11.47
C PHE A 27 -8.21 15.37 -11.77
N VAL A 28 -9.25 15.67 -11.02
CA VAL A 28 -10.62 15.20 -11.25
C VAL A 28 -11.48 16.38 -11.74
N LYS A 29 -12.34 16.14 -12.71
CA LYS A 29 -13.29 17.14 -13.20
C LYS A 29 -14.63 16.99 -12.51
N GLU A 30 -14.95 17.93 -11.62
CA GLU A 30 -16.23 17.98 -10.92
C GLU A 30 -17.05 19.19 -11.38
N LYS A 31 -18.27 18.98 -11.85
CA LYS A 31 -19.18 20.06 -12.32
C LYS A 31 -18.51 21.05 -13.29
N GLY A 32 -17.65 20.54 -14.17
CA GLY A 32 -16.95 21.36 -15.15
C GLY A 32 -15.65 22.03 -14.67
N VAL A 33 -15.31 21.93 -13.38
CA VAL A 33 -14.10 22.52 -12.78
C VAL A 33 -13.08 21.42 -12.49
N TYR A 34 -11.81 21.66 -12.84
CA TYR A 34 -10.71 20.77 -12.48
C TYR A 34 -10.25 21.05 -11.04
N LYS A 35 -10.17 20.00 -10.25
CA LYS A 35 -9.65 20.02 -8.88
C LYS A 35 -8.55 18.99 -8.74
N LYS A 36 -7.62 19.18 -7.82
CA LYS A 36 -6.62 18.16 -7.48
C LYS A 36 -7.34 16.86 -7.10
N ASP A 37 -6.89 15.75 -7.67
CA ASP A 37 -7.42 14.44 -7.30
C ASP A 37 -6.87 14.01 -5.93
N ASN A 38 -7.76 13.73 -5.02
CA ASN A 38 -7.45 13.21 -3.69
C ASN A 38 -7.61 11.69 -3.59
N PHE A 39 -7.92 11.03 -4.74
CA PHE A 39 -8.10 9.58 -4.83
C PHE A 39 -9.04 9.02 -3.76
N THR A 40 -10.21 9.66 -3.62
CA THR A 40 -11.23 9.24 -2.63
C THR A 40 -11.93 7.94 -3.02
N ASP A 41 -11.82 7.54 -4.27
CA ASP A 41 -12.30 6.28 -4.86
C ASP A 41 -11.31 5.12 -4.71
N GLU A 42 -10.04 5.39 -4.33
CA GLU A 42 -9.06 4.33 -4.08
C GLU A 42 -9.57 3.34 -3.04
N ILE A 43 -9.36 2.06 -3.32
CA ILE A 43 -9.75 0.96 -2.43
C ILE A 43 -8.55 0.06 -2.12
N ALA A 44 -8.58 -0.54 -0.94
CA ALA A 44 -7.70 -1.64 -0.57
C ALA A 44 -8.51 -2.73 0.13
N ALA A 45 -8.12 -3.98 -0.07
CA ALA A 45 -8.69 -5.09 0.68
C ALA A 45 -7.80 -5.43 1.89
N ALA A 46 -8.43 -5.74 3.00
CA ALA A 46 -7.81 -6.31 4.18
C ALA A 46 -8.27 -7.77 4.29
N LEU A 47 -7.33 -8.69 4.14
CA LEU A 47 -7.55 -10.12 4.34
C LEU A 47 -7.11 -10.48 5.75
N GLU A 48 -8.06 -10.93 6.58
CA GLU A 48 -7.77 -11.43 7.91
C GLU A 48 -7.12 -12.81 7.85
N ILE A 49 -6.04 -12.95 8.58
CA ILE A 49 -5.34 -14.21 8.79
C ILE A 49 -5.21 -14.45 10.29
N LYS A 50 -4.75 -15.63 10.69
CA LYS A 50 -4.61 -16.00 12.11
C LYS A 50 -3.89 -14.93 12.94
N ASP A 51 -2.80 -14.39 12.42
CA ASP A 51 -1.89 -13.51 13.17
C ASP A 51 -2.05 -12.01 12.86
N GLY A 52 -3.01 -11.63 12.02
CA GLY A 52 -3.27 -10.25 11.69
C GLY A 52 -3.95 -10.03 10.34
N ILE A 53 -3.45 -9.10 9.55
CA ILE A 53 -4.04 -8.67 8.28
C ILE A 53 -2.98 -8.66 7.18
N VAL A 54 -3.35 -9.15 6.00
CA VAL A 54 -2.66 -8.87 4.75
C VAL A 54 -3.41 -7.77 4.02
N VAL A 55 -2.71 -6.70 3.67
CA VAL A 55 -3.25 -5.57 2.90
C VAL A 55 -3.01 -5.85 1.42
N ILE A 56 -4.08 -5.81 0.63
CA ILE A 56 -4.05 -5.98 -0.82
C ILE A 56 -4.45 -4.67 -1.47
N THR A 57 -3.56 -4.13 -2.30
CA THR A 57 -3.72 -2.84 -2.96
C THR A 57 -3.74 -2.96 -4.48
N GLY A 58 -4.33 -1.97 -5.15
CA GLY A 58 -4.08 -1.68 -6.56
C GLY A 58 -2.79 -0.91 -6.72
N CYS A 59 -2.88 0.41 -6.86
CA CYS A 59 -1.73 1.30 -7.04
C CYS A 59 -1.29 2.04 -5.77
N SER A 60 -2.17 2.25 -4.80
CA SER A 60 -1.87 3.00 -3.57
C SER A 60 -1.61 4.51 -3.78
N HIS A 61 -2.38 5.17 -4.64
CA HIS A 61 -2.24 6.61 -4.90
C HIS A 61 -2.32 7.51 -3.66
N PRO A 62 -3.15 7.18 -2.62
CA PRO A 62 -3.14 7.92 -1.36
C PRO A 62 -1.82 7.82 -0.58
N GLY A 63 -0.94 6.92 -0.97
CA GLY A 63 0.26 6.54 -0.25
C GLY A 63 0.09 5.20 0.46
N ILE A 64 1.05 4.30 0.26
CA ILE A 64 0.97 2.95 0.85
C ILE A 64 0.95 2.97 2.38
N MET A 65 1.72 3.87 3.02
CA MET A 65 1.73 3.98 4.47
C MET A 65 0.46 4.63 5.01
N ASN A 66 -0.12 5.61 4.31
CA ASN A 66 -1.42 6.18 4.63
C ASN A 66 -2.53 5.11 4.61
N ILE A 67 -2.50 4.21 3.61
CA ILE A 67 -3.41 3.07 3.51
C ILE A 67 -3.23 2.13 4.70
N ILE A 68 -2.00 1.70 4.95
CA ILE A 68 -1.64 0.76 6.02
C ILE A 68 -2.04 1.30 7.40
N TYR A 69 -1.64 2.51 7.73
CA TYR A 69 -1.96 3.12 9.02
C TYR A 69 -3.47 3.33 9.20
N THR A 70 -4.19 3.70 8.13
CA THR A 70 -5.65 3.81 8.18
C THR A 70 -6.30 2.45 8.48
N ILE A 71 -5.86 1.38 7.80
CA ILE A 71 -6.39 0.03 8.01
C ILE A 71 -6.04 -0.46 9.42
N GLN A 72 -4.80 -0.29 9.87
CA GLN A 72 -4.36 -0.67 11.21
C GLN A 72 -5.15 0.04 12.30
N LYS A 73 -5.36 1.35 12.16
CA LYS A 73 -6.17 2.16 13.09
C LYS A 73 -7.63 1.67 13.18
N ARG A 74 -8.22 1.32 12.03
CA ARG A 74 -9.62 0.87 11.96
C ARG A 74 -9.82 -0.56 12.46
N SER A 75 -8.91 -1.45 12.11
CA SER A 75 -9.00 -2.87 12.47
C SER A 75 -8.46 -3.17 13.86
N LYS A 76 -7.52 -2.35 14.36
CA LYS A 76 -6.74 -2.59 15.59
C LYS A 76 -5.95 -3.90 15.55
N LYS A 77 -5.62 -4.39 14.35
CA LYS A 77 -4.89 -5.63 14.13
C LYS A 77 -3.50 -5.35 13.56
N LYS A 78 -2.56 -6.26 13.78
CA LYS A 78 -1.22 -6.23 13.19
C LYS A 78 -1.32 -6.34 11.66
N ILE A 79 -0.50 -5.59 10.94
CA ILE A 79 -0.30 -5.79 9.51
C ILE A 79 0.83 -6.80 9.32
N CYS A 80 0.50 -7.94 8.73
CA CYS A 80 1.47 -9.03 8.52
C CYS A 80 2.10 -8.99 7.14
N GLY A 81 1.36 -8.53 6.13
CA GLY A 81 1.89 -8.51 4.77
C GLY A 81 1.21 -7.50 3.86
N ILE A 82 1.86 -7.25 2.74
CA ILE A 82 1.39 -6.34 1.70
C ILE A 82 1.48 -7.05 0.36
N VAL A 83 0.42 -6.95 -0.44
CA VAL A 83 0.37 -7.47 -1.81
C VAL A 83 -0.16 -6.38 -2.75
N GLY A 84 0.54 -6.09 -3.83
CA GLY A 84 0.08 -5.17 -4.87
C GLY A 84 1.05 -4.06 -5.22
N GLY A 85 0.55 -2.92 -5.68
CA GLY A 85 1.34 -1.75 -6.04
C GLY A 85 1.49 -0.77 -4.88
N THR A 86 2.60 -0.04 -4.85
CA THR A 86 2.93 0.92 -3.78
C THR A 86 3.02 2.36 -4.25
N HIS A 87 2.86 2.58 -5.56
CA HIS A 87 3.02 3.89 -6.22
C HIS A 87 4.33 4.61 -5.85
N LEU A 88 5.41 3.84 -5.72
CA LEU A 88 6.74 4.37 -5.39
C LEU A 88 7.55 4.73 -6.64
N VAL A 89 7.07 4.41 -7.84
CA VAL A 89 7.75 4.78 -9.10
C VAL A 89 8.02 6.29 -9.21
N GLU A 90 7.17 7.12 -8.60
CA GLU A 90 7.29 8.58 -8.58
C GLU A 90 7.92 9.11 -7.26
N ALA A 91 8.35 8.21 -6.37
CA ALA A 91 8.90 8.60 -5.09
C ALA A 91 10.34 9.12 -5.24
N ASP A 92 10.63 10.24 -4.61
CA ASP A 92 12.01 10.64 -4.38
C ASP A 92 12.70 9.71 -3.36
N GLU A 93 14.01 9.84 -3.26
CA GLU A 93 14.83 9.02 -2.36
C GLU A 93 14.40 9.16 -0.88
N SER A 94 13.98 10.36 -0.48
CA SER A 94 13.53 10.64 0.89
C SER A 94 12.24 9.88 1.20
N ARG A 95 11.24 9.95 0.31
CA ARG A 95 9.97 9.22 0.46
C ARG A 95 10.21 7.72 0.48
N LEU A 96 11.03 7.20 -0.43
CA LEU A 96 11.36 5.78 -0.48
C LEU A 96 12.01 5.30 0.81
N LYS A 97 13.01 6.02 1.33
CA LYS A 97 13.67 5.71 2.60
C LYS A 97 12.71 5.72 3.79
N LYS A 98 11.86 6.76 3.89
CA LYS A 98 10.86 6.86 4.96
C LYS A 98 9.84 5.72 4.88
N THR A 99 9.37 5.36 3.70
CA THR A 99 8.45 4.24 3.49
C THR A 99 9.07 2.92 3.93
N ILE A 100 10.31 2.62 3.52
CA ILE A 100 11.03 1.41 3.92
C ILE A 100 11.24 1.37 5.44
N ALA A 101 11.61 2.49 6.06
CA ALA A 101 11.78 2.57 7.50
C ALA A 101 10.47 2.29 8.24
N ALA A 102 9.38 2.91 7.83
CA ALA A 102 8.05 2.69 8.42
C ALA A 102 7.58 1.24 8.26
N LEU A 103 7.79 0.62 7.10
CA LEU A 103 7.46 -0.80 6.88
C LEU A 103 8.29 -1.75 7.76
N LYS A 104 9.55 -1.41 8.03
CA LYS A 104 10.39 -2.15 8.98
C LYS A 104 9.91 -1.99 10.42
N GLU A 105 9.49 -0.78 10.80
CA GLU A 105 8.99 -0.47 12.14
C GLU A 105 7.71 -1.26 12.46
N ILE A 106 6.75 -1.35 11.55
CA ILE A 106 5.54 -2.18 11.74
C ILE A 106 5.83 -3.69 11.69
N ASN A 107 7.07 -4.06 11.33
CA ASN A 107 7.58 -5.43 11.31
C ASN A 107 6.72 -6.41 10.51
N ILE A 108 6.45 -6.06 9.24
CA ILE A 108 5.74 -6.96 8.32
C ILE A 108 6.50 -8.28 8.12
N GLU A 109 5.77 -9.34 7.86
CA GLU A 109 6.31 -10.69 7.67
C GLU A 109 6.71 -10.91 6.21
N PHE A 110 5.98 -10.33 5.27
CA PHE A 110 6.32 -10.34 3.86
C PHE A 110 5.83 -9.09 3.11
N ILE A 111 6.47 -8.81 1.98
CA ILE A 111 6.10 -7.75 1.05
C ILE A 111 6.16 -8.30 -0.38
N ALA A 112 4.98 -8.39 -1.02
CA ALA A 112 4.82 -8.90 -2.38
C ALA A 112 4.34 -7.76 -3.29
N VAL A 113 5.28 -7.03 -3.85
CA VAL A 113 4.99 -5.79 -4.59
C VAL A 113 5.50 -5.84 -6.03
N SER A 114 4.87 -5.02 -6.88
CA SER A 114 5.15 -4.93 -8.31
C SER A 114 4.52 -3.69 -8.93
N HIS A 115 4.34 -3.68 -10.24
CA HIS A 115 3.59 -2.70 -11.02
C HIS A 115 4.11 -1.27 -10.80
N CYS A 116 3.29 -0.37 -10.25
CA CYS A 116 3.64 1.03 -9.99
C CYS A 116 4.65 1.24 -8.86
N THR A 117 5.24 0.18 -8.32
CA THR A 117 6.39 0.28 -7.42
C THR A 117 7.63 0.78 -8.16
N GLY A 118 7.76 0.42 -9.46
CA GLY A 118 8.90 0.76 -10.31
C GLY A 118 10.08 -0.19 -10.15
N ASP A 119 10.73 -0.54 -11.26
CA ASP A 119 11.76 -1.60 -11.29
C ASP A 119 12.98 -1.26 -10.40
N GLU A 120 13.46 -0.02 -10.43
CA GLU A 120 14.58 0.42 -9.58
C GLU A 120 14.22 0.32 -8.10
N ASN A 121 13.01 0.73 -7.73
CA ASN A 121 12.54 0.68 -6.35
C ASN A 121 12.28 -0.77 -5.89
N LEU A 122 11.88 -1.67 -6.79
CA LEU A 122 11.74 -3.09 -6.49
C LEU A 122 13.06 -3.69 -6.01
N GLU A 123 14.19 -3.40 -6.68
CA GLU A 123 15.50 -3.90 -6.24
C GLU A 123 15.93 -3.29 -4.90
N ILE A 124 15.63 -2.01 -4.64
CA ILE A 124 15.91 -1.38 -3.35
C ILE A 124 15.08 -2.04 -2.24
N ILE A 125 13.79 -2.28 -2.47
CA ILE A 125 12.89 -2.94 -1.51
C ILE A 125 13.33 -4.38 -1.27
N LYS A 126 13.68 -5.12 -2.32
CA LYS A 126 14.20 -6.48 -2.23
C LYS A 126 15.45 -6.55 -1.35
N ASN A 127 16.40 -5.64 -1.56
CA ASN A 127 17.60 -5.56 -0.73
C ASN A 127 17.28 -5.19 0.72
N ALA A 128 16.30 -4.31 0.95
CA ALA A 128 15.89 -3.88 2.28
C ALA A 128 15.17 -4.95 3.10
N PHE A 129 14.39 -5.82 2.43
CA PHE A 129 13.53 -6.84 3.07
C PHE A 129 14.06 -8.27 2.95
N GLY A 130 15.01 -8.53 2.03
CA GLY A 130 15.65 -9.83 1.86
C GLY A 130 14.63 -10.96 1.67
N LYS A 131 14.66 -11.96 2.53
CA LYS A 131 13.77 -13.13 2.45
C LYS A 131 12.27 -12.81 2.62
N LYS A 132 11.94 -11.64 3.14
CA LYS A 132 10.54 -11.18 3.26
C LYS A 132 9.99 -10.61 1.95
N PHE A 133 10.85 -10.32 0.98
CA PHE A 133 10.44 -9.81 -0.33
C PHE A 133 10.00 -10.95 -1.24
N ILE A 134 8.85 -10.75 -1.89
CA ILE A 134 8.30 -11.64 -2.92
C ILE A 134 8.08 -10.81 -4.18
N PHE A 135 8.68 -11.20 -5.28
CA PHE A 135 8.37 -10.58 -6.57
C PHE A 135 6.95 -10.99 -6.99
N ASN A 136 6.05 -10.02 -7.06
CA ASN A 136 4.65 -10.28 -7.39
C ASN A 136 4.41 -10.04 -8.88
N CYS A 137 4.09 -11.09 -9.63
CA CYS A 137 3.73 -11.00 -11.05
C CYS A 137 2.55 -11.92 -11.37
N THR A 138 1.97 -11.73 -12.54
CA THR A 138 0.89 -12.58 -13.05
C THR A 138 1.30 -14.05 -13.04
N GLY A 139 0.46 -14.90 -12.47
CA GLY A 139 0.69 -16.35 -12.35
C GLY A 139 1.36 -16.78 -11.04
N ASN A 140 1.87 -15.85 -10.23
CA ASN A 140 2.40 -16.20 -8.92
C ASN A 140 1.27 -16.57 -7.94
N VAL A 141 1.57 -17.56 -7.10
CA VAL A 141 0.72 -18.00 -6.00
C VAL A 141 1.46 -17.70 -4.69
N ILE A 142 0.91 -16.81 -3.90
CA ILE A 142 1.43 -16.46 -2.56
C ILE A 142 0.64 -17.26 -1.54
N LYS A 143 1.30 -18.21 -0.88
CA LYS A 143 0.69 -18.98 0.22
C LYS A 143 0.86 -18.18 1.51
N ILE A 144 -0.26 -17.81 2.12
CA ILE A 144 -0.32 -17.14 3.40
C ILE A 144 -0.73 -18.19 4.44
N LEU A 145 0.16 -18.49 5.38
CA LEU A 145 -0.03 -19.50 6.42
C LEU A 145 -0.67 -18.91 7.67
#